data_d6aa17be193d5fc7b09c6f0d767e1947
#
_entry.id   d6aa17be193d5fc7b09c6f0d767e1947
#
_cell.length_a   1.000
_cell.length_b   1.000
_cell.length_c   1.000
_cell.angle_alpha   90.00
_cell.angle_beta   90.00
_cell.angle_gamma   90.00
#
_symmetry.space_group_name_H-M   'P 1'
#
loop_
_entity.id
_entity.type
_entity.pdbx_description
1 polymer ?
#
loop_
_entity_poly.entity_id
_entity_poly.type
_entity_poly.pdbx_seq_one_letter_code
_entity_poly.pdbx_strand_id
1 'polypeptide(L)'
;MQKITSQSDTTIYPIQTVGKYAGTCWGSDTFDANKNYKRGLDCINSGHGRAMEFPQVYMIIDGYSARTLRQLYTHIGGSPTRLQASTRYINYDNFSYTTPPSVLKDPQAKDRYDQIMYQISEAYKDLEAWDIPKEDCGLILPLGMESKMVFRTNLRQLIDMSHERLCSRTYWEFRLLMKDLMQALSEYSEEWAYLVKNYFKPKCEVYGYCTEKFTCGRIPRKKDPAQEKQEKEVIAKVEPVAKLPGFMESLRKLVHSYLT
;
A
#
# COMPACT_ATOMS: atom_id res chain seq x y z
N MET A 1 14.95 -10.47 -8.00
CA MET A 1 13.72 -11.06 -7.38
C MET A 1 13.34 -10.19 -6.20
N GLN A 2 12.16 -9.57 -6.23
CA GLN A 2 11.67 -8.69 -5.17
C GLN A 2 11.53 -9.45 -3.85
N LYS A 3 12.03 -8.88 -2.76
CA LYS A 3 12.00 -9.50 -1.45
C LYS A 3 11.90 -8.46 -0.33
N ILE A 4 11.02 -8.71 0.63
CA ILE A 4 10.96 -7.99 1.90
C ILE A 4 11.25 -8.95 3.03
N THR A 5 12.15 -8.58 3.94
CA THR A 5 12.54 -9.39 5.08
C THR A 5 12.43 -8.55 6.35
N SER A 6 11.56 -8.97 7.28
CA SER A 6 11.49 -8.38 8.63
C SER A 6 12.77 -8.69 9.40
N GLN A 7 13.27 -7.70 10.14
CA GLN A 7 14.47 -7.82 10.96
C GLN A 7 14.12 -8.12 12.41
N SER A 8 15.04 -8.72 13.14
CA SER A 8 14.88 -9.11 14.55
C SER A 8 14.48 -7.96 15.50
N ASP A 9 14.83 -6.72 15.13
CA ASP A 9 14.45 -5.52 15.89
C ASP A 9 12.97 -5.13 15.73
N THR A 10 12.24 -5.78 14.83
CA THR A 10 10.80 -5.60 14.68
C THR A 10 10.08 -6.09 15.94
N THR A 11 9.14 -5.27 16.44
CA THR A 11 8.35 -5.62 17.62
C THR A 11 7.56 -6.91 17.39
N ILE A 12 7.80 -7.96 18.19
CA ILE A 12 7.15 -9.27 18.02
C ILE A 12 5.66 -9.22 18.41
N TYR A 13 5.34 -8.50 19.49
CA TYR A 13 3.99 -8.39 20.05
C TYR A 13 3.47 -6.96 19.96
N PRO A 14 3.09 -6.46 18.75
CA PRO A 14 2.70 -5.08 18.55
C PRO A 14 1.43 -4.68 19.30
N ILE A 15 0.42 -5.55 19.40
CA ILE A 15 -0.83 -5.28 20.12
C ILE A 15 -0.57 -5.17 21.62
N GLN A 16 0.17 -6.12 22.19
CA GLN A 16 0.56 -6.08 23.59
C GLN A 16 1.43 -4.85 23.91
N THR A 17 2.30 -4.44 22.99
CA THR A 17 3.13 -3.25 23.12
C THR A 17 2.28 -1.99 23.19
N VAL A 18 1.27 -1.84 22.31
CA VAL A 18 0.30 -0.74 22.36
C VAL A 18 -0.38 -0.70 23.75
N GLY A 19 -0.89 -1.83 24.22
CA GLY A 19 -1.62 -1.91 25.48
C GLY A 19 -0.73 -1.69 26.70
N LYS A 20 0.52 -2.16 26.68
CA LYS A 20 1.51 -1.93 27.71
C LYS A 20 1.76 -0.43 27.92
N TYR A 21 2.08 0.28 26.87
CA TYR A 21 2.37 1.73 26.96
C TYR A 21 1.12 2.56 27.23
N ALA A 22 -0.04 2.19 26.68
CA ALA A 22 -1.30 2.84 27.04
C ALA A 22 -1.63 2.65 28.53
N GLY A 23 -1.36 1.47 29.09
CA GLY A 23 -1.58 1.17 30.50
C GLY A 23 -0.85 2.10 31.45
N THR A 24 0.35 2.57 31.06
CA THR A 24 1.13 3.53 31.84
C THR A 24 0.35 4.85 32.05
N CYS A 25 -0.39 5.32 31.04
CA CYS A 25 -1.16 6.55 31.15
C CYS A 25 -2.33 6.44 32.14
N TRP A 26 -2.80 5.22 32.40
CA TRP A 26 -3.95 4.97 33.30
C TRP A 26 -3.53 4.39 34.66
N GLY A 27 -2.22 4.31 34.96
CA GLY A 27 -1.72 3.70 36.19
C GLY A 27 -2.09 2.21 36.33
N SER A 28 -2.34 1.53 35.20
CA SER A 28 -2.74 0.14 35.17
C SER A 28 -1.54 -0.78 35.26
N ASP A 29 -1.76 -2.03 35.72
CA ASP A 29 -0.77 -3.11 35.60
C ASP A 29 -0.37 -3.33 34.13
N THR A 30 0.93 -3.27 33.85
CA THR A 30 1.51 -3.43 32.51
C THR A 30 2.34 -4.70 32.37
N PHE A 31 2.35 -5.57 33.36
CA PHE A 31 3.12 -6.83 33.34
C PHE A 31 2.29 -8.01 32.79
N ASP A 32 0.95 -7.94 32.88
CA ASP A 32 0.06 -8.99 32.38
C ASP A 32 -0.12 -8.87 30.86
N ALA A 33 0.40 -9.84 30.12
CA ALA A 33 0.35 -9.90 28.65
C ALA A 33 -1.10 -9.92 28.11
N ASN A 34 -2.01 -10.66 28.75
CA ASN A 34 -3.41 -10.76 28.32
C ASN A 34 -4.16 -9.45 28.52
N LYS A 35 -3.93 -8.77 29.65
CA LYS A 35 -4.49 -7.43 29.88
C LYS A 35 -3.94 -6.42 28.89
N ASN A 36 -2.63 -6.48 28.60
CA ASN A 36 -2.02 -5.62 27.60
C ASN A 36 -2.60 -5.89 26.22
N TYR A 37 -2.77 -7.15 25.81
CA TYR A 37 -3.37 -7.49 24.53
C TYR A 37 -4.78 -6.92 24.37
N LYS A 38 -5.67 -7.12 25.36
CA LYS A 38 -7.04 -6.58 25.34
C LYS A 38 -7.03 -5.07 25.25
N ARG A 39 -6.28 -4.39 26.12
CA ARG A 39 -6.13 -2.93 26.14
C ARG A 39 -5.56 -2.40 24.81
N GLY A 40 -4.59 -3.13 24.23
CA GLY A 40 -4.02 -2.79 22.93
C GLY A 40 -5.05 -2.81 21.80
N LEU A 41 -5.88 -3.84 21.74
CA LEU A 41 -6.98 -3.91 20.79
C LEU A 41 -7.98 -2.78 20.99
N ASP A 42 -8.37 -2.48 22.23
CA ASP A 42 -9.28 -1.38 22.54
C ASP A 42 -8.71 -0.03 22.08
N CYS A 43 -7.41 0.22 22.31
CA CYS A 43 -6.73 1.42 21.83
C CYS A 43 -6.71 1.52 20.31
N ILE A 44 -6.44 0.43 19.61
CA ILE A 44 -6.39 0.39 18.14
C ILE A 44 -7.79 0.63 17.58
N ASN A 45 -8.81 -0.05 18.10
CA ASN A 45 -10.21 0.09 17.68
C ASN A 45 -10.78 1.49 17.93
N SER A 46 -10.36 2.13 19.02
CA SER A 46 -10.77 3.49 19.39
C SER A 46 -9.94 4.59 18.71
N GLY A 47 -8.96 4.23 17.88
CA GLY A 47 -8.14 5.19 17.14
C GLY A 47 -7.13 5.95 18.00
N HIS A 48 -6.67 5.39 19.13
CA HIS A 48 -5.63 6.00 19.98
C HIS A 48 -4.25 5.96 19.29
N GLY A 49 -4.07 6.78 18.25
CA GLY A 49 -2.93 6.75 17.34
C GLY A 49 -1.57 6.88 18.00
N ARG A 50 -1.47 7.66 19.10
CA ARG A 50 -0.19 7.84 19.79
C ARG A 50 0.38 6.54 20.34
N ALA A 51 -0.44 5.65 20.90
CA ALA A 51 -0.01 4.34 21.40
C ALA A 51 0.45 3.42 20.27
N MET A 52 -0.09 3.55 19.08
CA MET A 52 0.32 2.79 17.88
C MET A 52 1.68 3.23 17.30
N GLU A 53 2.29 4.29 17.81
CA GLU A 53 3.62 4.74 17.38
C GLU A 53 4.76 3.97 18.07
N PHE A 54 4.47 3.24 19.16
CA PHE A 54 5.48 2.46 19.91
C PHE A 54 5.90 1.16 19.23
N PRO A 55 5.02 0.33 18.65
CA PRO A 55 5.47 -0.83 17.89
C PRO A 55 6.27 -0.41 16.67
N GLN A 56 7.51 -0.88 16.57
CA GLN A 56 8.44 -0.56 15.49
C GLN A 56 8.57 -1.73 14.52
N VAL A 57 8.77 -1.40 13.27
CA VAL A 57 9.03 -2.35 12.19
C VAL A 57 10.36 -1.99 11.53
N TYR A 58 11.25 -2.97 11.41
CA TYR A 58 12.51 -2.88 10.69
C TYR A 58 12.49 -3.89 9.55
N MET A 59 12.76 -3.44 8.34
CA MET A 59 12.73 -4.28 7.14
C MET A 59 13.90 -3.99 6.22
N ILE A 60 14.34 -5.03 5.50
CA ILE A 60 15.14 -4.88 4.30
C ILE A 60 14.21 -5.07 3.11
N ILE A 61 14.14 -4.06 2.25
CA ILE A 61 13.39 -4.04 0.99
C ILE A 61 14.40 -4.18 -0.13
N ASP A 62 14.29 -5.21 -0.97
CA ASP A 62 15.25 -5.53 -2.01
C ASP A 62 14.57 -5.84 -3.34
N GLY A 63 15.20 -5.48 -4.47
CA GLY A 63 14.73 -5.79 -5.81
C GLY A 63 13.51 -4.97 -6.26
N TYR A 64 13.27 -3.79 -5.67
CA TYR A 64 12.27 -2.84 -6.14
C TYR A 64 12.92 -1.68 -6.88
N SER A 65 12.21 -1.13 -7.87
CA SER A 65 12.73 -0.01 -8.66
C SER A 65 13.02 1.21 -7.78
N ALA A 66 14.04 1.97 -8.16
CA ALA A 66 14.38 3.25 -7.54
C ALA A 66 13.16 4.20 -7.53
N ARG A 67 12.30 4.13 -8.56
CA ARG A 67 11.03 4.86 -8.61
C ARG A 67 10.11 4.51 -7.45
N THR A 68 9.94 3.23 -7.15
CA THR A 68 9.07 2.76 -6.05
C THR A 68 9.66 3.14 -4.70
N LEU A 69 10.96 2.95 -4.50
CA LEU A 69 11.62 3.37 -3.27
C LEU A 69 11.55 4.87 -3.06
N ARG A 70 11.69 5.69 -4.13
CA ARG A 70 11.49 7.15 -4.06
C ARG A 70 10.07 7.52 -3.59
N GLN A 71 9.04 6.79 -4.02
CA GLN A 71 7.68 7.03 -3.52
C GLN A 71 7.53 6.70 -2.02
N LEU A 72 8.31 5.75 -1.49
CA LEU A 72 8.31 5.44 -0.06
C LEU A 72 8.81 6.64 0.77
N TYR A 73 9.68 7.50 0.22
CA TYR A 73 10.13 8.73 0.90
C TYR A 73 9.01 9.76 1.12
N THR A 74 7.90 9.68 0.41
CA THR A 74 6.75 10.59 0.62
C THR A 74 5.96 10.27 1.90
N HIS A 75 6.16 9.08 2.50
CA HIS A 75 5.53 8.69 3.75
C HIS A 75 6.39 9.13 4.94
N ILE A 76 6.16 10.34 5.43
CA ILE A 76 6.97 11.00 6.47
C ILE A 76 6.38 10.92 7.88
N GLY A 77 5.12 10.50 8.02
CA GLY A 77 4.47 10.35 9.33
C GLY A 77 5.21 9.34 10.21
N GLY A 78 5.23 9.57 11.53
CA GLY A 78 5.89 8.69 12.49
C GLY A 78 7.42 8.62 12.40
N SER A 79 8.06 9.61 11.77
CA SER A 79 9.53 9.71 11.64
C SER A 79 10.18 8.43 11.10
N PRO A 80 9.80 7.92 9.94
CA PRO A 80 10.42 6.74 9.37
C PRO A 80 11.88 7.00 9.00
N THR A 81 12.73 5.99 9.16
CA THR A 81 14.15 6.04 8.81
C THR A 81 14.40 5.14 7.60
N ARG A 82 15.23 5.61 6.67
CA ARG A 82 15.54 4.92 5.41
C ARG A 82 17.02 5.04 5.10
N LEU A 83 17.64 3.91 4.76
CA LEU A 83 19.01 3.86 4.24
C LEU A 83 18.95 3.09 2.92
N GLN A 84 19.06 3.79 1.81
CA GLN A 84 19.05 3.21 0.47
C GLN A 84 20.48 2.92 0.00
N ALA A 85 20.65 1.85 -0.79
CA ALA A 85 21.90 1.53 -1.46
C ALA A 85 22.40 2.74 -2.26
N SER A 86 23.67 3.10 -2.03
CA SER A 86 24.25 4.35 -2.53
C SER A 86 24.81 4.18 -3.94
N THR A 87 24.46 5.07 -4.84
CA THR A 87 25.06 5.16 -6.18
C THR A 87 26.48 5.77 -6.17
N ARG A 88 26.96 6.23 -5.01
CA ARG A 88 28.32 6.75 -4.84
C ARG A 88 29.36 5.69 -4.51
N TYR A 89 28.91 4.58 -3.88
CA TYR A 89 29.82 3.57 -3.34
C TYR A 89 29.69 2.20 -4.03
N ILE A 90 28.47 1.87 -4.49
CA ILE A 90 28.19 0.58 -5.11
C ILE A 90 28.43 0.70 -6.61
N ASN A 91 29.00 -0.35 -7.20
CA ASN A 91 29.13 -0.47 -8.65
C ASN A 91 27.78 -0.94 -9.25
N TYR A 92 27.35 -0.26 -10.31
CA TYR A 92 26.10 -0.54 -11.02
C TYR A 92 26.35 -0.89 -12.51
N ASP A 93 27.53 -1.41 -12.86
CA ASP A 93 27.89 -1.79 -14.23
C ASP A 93 26.96 -2.85 -14.84
N ASN A 94 26.35 -3.69 -14.02
CA ASN A 94 25.35 -4.69 -14.39
C ASN A 94 24.11 -4.58 -13.50
N PHE A 95 23.49 -3.41 -13.44
CA PHE A 95 22.34 -3.21 -12.59
C PHE A 95 21.14 -4.07 -13.02
N SER A 96 20.44 -4.65 -12.05
CA SER A 96 19.13 -5.25 -12.27
C SER A 96 18.07 -4.18 -12.45
N TYR A 97 17.01 -4.49 -13.22
CA TYR A 97 15.92 -3.54 -13.47
C TYR A 97 14.56 -4.22 -13.48
N THR A 98 13.57 -3.47 -13.08
CA THR A 98 12.16 -3.88 -13.10
C THR A 98 11.52 -3.56 -14.44
N THR A 99 11.02 -4.59 -15.14
CA THR A 99 10.26 -4.42 -16.39
C THR A 99 8.77 -4.25 -16.08
N PRO A 100 8.12 -3.14 -16.51
CA PRO A 100 6.69 -2.93 -16.25
C PRO A 100 5.80 -4.00 -16.89
N PRO A 101 4.68 -4.41 -16.23
CA PRO A 101 3.78 -5.43 -16.78
C PRO A 101 3.18 -5.08 -18.16
N SER A 102 3.02 -3.80 -18.47
CA SER A 102 2.58 -3.34 -19.79
C SER A 102 3.62 -3.58 -20.87
N VAL A 103 4.90 -3.43 -20.55
CA VAL A 103 6.04 -3.71 -21.45
C VAL A 103 6.18 -5.21 -21.68
N LEU A 104 6.03 -6.02 -20.61
CA LEU A 104 6.11 -7.50 -20.71
C LEU A 104 5.03 -8.12 -21.64
N LYS A 105 3.92 -7.43 -21.88
CA LYS A 105 2.82 -7.92 -22.74
C LYS A 105 3.11 -7.75 -24.24
N ASP A 106 4.05 -6.92 -24.60
CA ASP A 106 4.43 -6.61 -25.98
C ASP A 106 5.90 -6.99 -26.21
N PRO A 107 6.18 -8.03 -27.00
CA PRO A 107 7.54 -8.48 -27.26
C PRO A 107 8.45 -7.39 -27.86
N GLN A 108 7.92 -6.54 -28.75
CA GLN A 108 8.70 -5.44 -29.35
C GLN A 108 9.05 -4.36 -28.32
N ALA A 109 8.08 -4.01 -27.48
CA ALA A 109 8.31 -3.06 -26.39
C ALA A 109 9.32 -3.60 -25.38
N LYS A 110 9.22 -4.90 -25.04
CA LYS A 110 10.18 -5.56 -24.16
C LYS A 110 11.60 -5.54 -24.73
N ASP A 111 11.73 -5.93 -25.98
CA ASP A 111 13.04 -5.97 -26.67
C ASP A 111 13.69 -4.58 -26.68
N ARG A 112 12.90 -3.55 -27.03
CA ARG A 112 13.38 -2.17 -27.01
C ARG A 112 13.75 -1.68 -25.61
N TYR A 113 12.97 -2.06 -24.59
CA TYR A 113 13.24 -1.72 -23.20
C TYR A 113 14.56 -2.34 -22.72
N ASP A 114 14.76 -3.63 -22.97
CA ASP A 114 15.98 -4.35 -22.58
C ASP A 114 17.22 -3.80 -23.31
N GLN A 115 17.12 -3.47 -24.60
CA GLN A 115 18.20 -2.83 -25.37
C GLN A 115 18.63 -1.50 -24.73
N ILE A 116 17.67 -0.66 -24.30
CA ILE A 116 17.99 0.63 -23.67
C ILE A 116 18.67 0.40 -22.31
N MET A 117 18.18 -0.55 -21.50
CA MET A 117 18.80 -0.87 -20.21
C MET A 117 20.24 -1.39 -20.38
N TYR A 118 20.47 -2.22 -21.38
CA TYR A 118 21.80 -2.69 -21.75
C TYR A 118 22.72 -1.53 -22.18
N GLN A 119 22.25 -0.62 -23.06
CA GLN A 119 23.02 0.55 -23.49
C GLN A 119 23.40 1.46 -22.33
N ILE A 120 22.51 1.66 -21.35
CA ILE A 120 22.82 2.43 -20.14
C ILE A 120 23.89 1.73 -19.30
N SER A 121 23.79 0.40 -19.15
CA SER A 121 24.80 -0.40 -18.44
C SER A 121 26.18 -0.30 -19.09
N GLU A 122 26.26 -0.39 -20.40
CA GLU A 122 27.52 -0.21 -21.12
C GLU A 122 28.08 1.21 -20.99
N ALA A 123 27.23 2.22 -21.15
CA ALA A 123 27.66 3.62 -20.96
C ALA A 123 28.16 3.88 -19.52
N TYR A 124 27.56 3.23 -18.52
CA TYR A 124 28.04 3.33 -17.12
C TYR A 124 29.45 2.74 -16.99
N LYS A 125 29.73 1.58 -17.59
CA LYS A 125 31.05 0.95 -17.61
C LYS A 125 32.09 1.83 -18.29
N ASP A 126 31.73 2.42 -19.43
CA ASP A 126 32.65 3.30 -20.18
C ASP A 126 33.03 4.53 -19.33
N LEU A 127 32.05 5.16 -18.66
CA LEU A 127 32.30 6.30 -17.77
C LEU A 127 33.23 5.92 -16.61
N GLU A 128 33.03 4.76 -15.97
CA GLU A 128 33.94 4.27 -14.92
C GLU A 128 35.34 3.99 -15.45
N ALA A 129 35.44 3.41 -16.66
CA ALA A 129 36.71 3.13 -17.31
C ALA A 129 37.49 4.42 -17.68
N TRP A 130 36.80 5.54 -17.82
CA TRP A 130 37.38 6.86 -18.05
C TRP A 130 37.63 7.64 -16.76
N ASP A 131 37.66 6.97 -15.61
CA ASP A 131 37.89 7.53 -14.28
C ASP A 131 36.87 8.64 -13.85
N ILE A 132 35.67 8.62 -14.43
CA ILE A 132 34.59 9.50 -13.98
C ILE A 132 34.12 9.05 -12.60
N PRO A 133 33.94 9.96 -11.63
CA PRO A 133 33.49 9.60 -10.29
C PRO A 133 32.14 8.86 -10.29
N LYS A 134 31.98 7.81 -9.46
CA LYS A 134 30.75 7.02 -9.38
C LYS A 134 29.49 7.85 -9.14
N GLU A 135 29.59 8.93 -8.39
CA GLU A 135 28.46 9.84 -8.13
C GLU A 135 27.95 10.52 -9.41
N ASP A 136 28.85 10.78 -10.37
CA ASP A 136 28.50 11.35 -11.67
C ASP A 136 28.02 10.28 -12.64
N CYS A 137 28.68 9.12 -12.68
CA CYS A 137 28.22 7.95 -13.45
C CYS A 137 26.79 7.55 -13.02
N GLY A 138 26.47 7.65 -11.73
CA GLY A 138 25.16 7.34 -11.17
C GLY A 138 24.01 8.17 -11.75
N LEU A 139 24.27 9.32 -12.36
CA LEU A 139 23.23 10.20 -12.92
C LEU A 139 22.54 9.61 -14.17
N ILE A 140 23.19 8.69 -14.89
CA ILE A 140 22.57 8.03 -16.05
C ILE A 140 21.70 6.83 -15.67
N LEU A 141 21.72 6.37 -14.39
CA LEU A 141 20.98 5.21 -13.96
C LEU A 141 19.46 5.44 -14.06
N PRO A 142 18.71 4.47 -14.62
CA PRO A 142 17.29 4.66 -14.86
C PRO A 142 16.46 4.50 -13.59
N LEU A 143 15.29 5.14 -13.54
CA LEU A 143 14.33 4.97 -12.43
C LEU A 143 13.82 3.52 -12.29
N GLY A 144 13.93 2.72 -13.34
CA GLY A 144 13.60 1.29 -13.32
C GLY A 144 14.67 0.41 -12.68
N MET A 145 15.88 0.93 -12.41
CA MET A 145 16.95 0.21 -11.72
C MET A 145 16.45 -0.31 -10.36
N GLU A 146 16.72 -1.59 -10.09
CA GLU A 146 16.42 -2.18 -8.78
C GLU A 146 17.43 -1.70 -7.73
N SER A 147 16.95 -1.47 -6.54
CA SER A 147 17.78 -1.02 -5.43
C SER A 147 17.34 -1.68 -4.13
N LYS A 148 18.15 -1.51 -3.10
CA LYS A 148 17.94 -2.04 -1.75
C LYS A 148 17.79 -0.91 -0.75
N MET A 149 16.92 -1.11 0.24
CA MET A 149 16.68 -0.14 1.31
C MET A 149 16.49 -0.84 2.65
N VAL A 150 17.15 -0.33 3.69
CA VAL A 150 16.75 -0.59 5.08
C VAL A 150 15.68 0.43 5.45
N PHE A 151 14.56 -0.03 5.95
CA PHE A 151 13.40 0.79 6.28
C PHE A 151 12.93 0.51 7.71
N ARG A 152 12.80 1.59 8.50
CA ARG A 152 12.18 1.55 9.82
C ARG A 152 10.97 2.46 9.86
N THR A 153 9.90 1.96 10.46
CA THR A 153 8.65 2.72 10.67
C THR A 153 7.87 2.16 11.86
N ASN A 154 6.71 2.71 12.17
CA ASN A 154 5.83 2.23 13.24
C ASN A 154 4.47 1.72 12.72
N LEU A 155 3.72 1.06 13.60
CA LEU A 155 2.41 0.48 13.27
C LEU A 155 1.43 1.52 12.72
N ARG A 156 1.32 2.70 13.35
CA ARG A 156 0.40 3.77 12.90
C ARG A 156 0.68 4.15 11.46
N GLN A 157 1.95 4.44 11.15
CA GLN A 157 2.36 4.84 9.81
C GLN A 157 2.11 3.75 8.77
N LEU A 158 2.26 2.47 9.13
CA LEU A 158 1.99 1.36 8.22
C LEU A 158 0.49 1.24 7.91
N ILE A 159 -0.37 1.43 8.90
CA ILE A 159 -1.82 1.44 8.69
C ILE A 159 -2.20 2.62 7.78
N ASP A 160 -1.71 3.84 8.07
CA ASP A 160 -1.97 5.03 7.25
C ASP A 160 -1.47 4.85 5.81
N MET A 161 -0.27 4.28 5.65
CA MET A 161 0.30 3.95 4.33
C MET A 161 -0.55 2.92 3.59
N SER A 162 -1.10 1.92 4.28
CA SER A 162 -1.96 0.90 3.69
C SER A 162 -3.24 1.50 3.11
N HIS A 163 -3.84 2.47 3.80
CA HIS A 163 -5.03 3.17 3.36
C HIS A 163 -4.85 3.83 1.99
N GLU A 164 -3.68 4.42 1.76
CA GLU A 164 -3.37 5.09 0.50
C GLU A 164 -2.83 4.12 -0.57
N ARG A 165 -2.00 3.16 -0.19
CA ARG A 165 -1.21 2.38 -1.14
C ARG A 165 -1.84 1.05 -1.55
N LEU A 166 -2.88 0.58 -0.86
CA LEU A 166 -3.68 -0.57 -1.31
C LEU A 166 -4.81 -0.17 -2.29
N CYS A 167 -4.99 1.12 -2.56
CA CYS A 167 -5.90 1.60 -3.60
C CYS A 167 -5.43 1.15 -4.99
N SER A 168 -6.37 0.72 -5.86
CA SER A 168 -6.04 0.28 -7.23
C SER A 168 -5.46 1.41 -8.12
N ARG A 169 -5.63 2.68 -7.74
CA ARG A 169 -5.03 3.84 -8.41
C ARG A 169 -3.57 4.08 -8.07
N THR A 170 -3.07 3.43 -7.04
CA THR A 170 -1.65 3.47 -6.71
C THR A 170 -0.83 2.80 -7.81
N TYR A 171 0.38 3.30 -8.02
CA TYR A 171 1.36 2.68 -8.93
C TYR A 171 1.49 1.18 -8.63
N TRP A 172 1.48 0.35 -9.68
CA TRP A 172 1.35 -1.10 -9.55
C TRP A 172 2.45 -1.73 -8.69
N GLU A 173 3.70 -1.30 -8.84
CA GLU A 173 4.84 -1.86 -8.12
C GLU A 173 4.79 -1.45 -6.63
N PHE A 174 4.29 -0.24 -6.30
CA PHE A 174 4.08 0.12 -4.90
C PHE A 174 2.97 -0.72 -4.24
N ARG A 175 1.92 -1.07 -4.99
CA ARG A 175 0.91 -2.01 -4.48
C ARG A 175 1.50 -3.39 -4.21
N LEU A 176 2.43 -3.85 -5.07
CA LEU A 176 3.14 -5.10 -4.87
C LEU A 176 4.01 -5.01 -3.61
N LEU A 177 4.81 -3.95 -3.47
CA LEU A 177 5.60 -3.69 -2.26
C LEU A 177 4.74 -3.74 -0.99
N MET A 178 3.57 -3.12 -0.98
CA MET A 178 2.66 -3.17 0.17
C MET A 178 2.16 -4.58 0.47
N LYS A 179 1.85 -5.39 -0.55
CA LYS A 179 1.43 -6.79 -0.36
C LYS A 179 2.56 -7.64 0.22
N ASP A 180 3.76 -7.50 -0.31
CA ASP A 180 4.92 -8.26 0.14
C ASP A 180 5.33 -7.85 1.57
N LEU A 181 5.18 -6.57 1.91
CA LEU A 181 5.35 -6.06 3.28
C LEU A 181 4.31 -6.67 4.24
N MET A 182 3.05 -6.70 3.83
CA MET A 182 1.98 -7.32 4.61
C MET A 182 2.22 -8.81 4.82
N GLN A 183 2.69 -9.52 3.79
CA GLN A 183 3.04 -10.92 3.90
C GLN A 183 4.19 -11.13 4.88
N ALA A 184 5.29 -10.38 4.74
CA ALA A 184 6.44 -10.49 5.64
C ALA A 184 6.08 -10.22 7.11
N LEU A 185 5.17 -9.27 7.38
CA LEU A 185 4.66 -9.03 8.72
C LEU A 185 3.78 -10.17 9.23
N SER A 186 2.89 -10.70 8.37
CA SER A 186 2.00 -11.81 8.74
C SER A 186 2.79 -13.10 9.09
N GLU A 187 3.91 -13.31 8.42
CA GLU A 187 4.83 -14.43 8.69
C GLU A 187 5.69 -14.20 9.94
N TYR A 188 5.87 -12.95 10.35
CA TYR A 188 6.75 -12.58 11.47
C TYR A 188 6.16 -12.91 12.83
N SER A 189 4.86 -12.61 13.07
CA SER A 189 4.16 -13.02 14.30
C SER A 189 2.64 -13.07 14.13
N GLU A 190 1.96 -13.80 15.02
CA GLU A 190 0.49 -13.93 15.04
C GLU A 190 -0.21 -12.57 15.25
N GLU A 191 0.35 -11.70 16.08
CA GLU A 191 -0.21 -10.36 16.30
C GLU A 191 -0.10 -9.49 15.05
N TRP A 192 1.01 -9.58 14.30
CA TRP A 192 1.13 -8.91 13.00
C TRP A 192 0.16 -9.50 11.98
N ALA A 193 0.02 -10.83 11.92
CA ALA A 193 -0.96 -11.48 11.03
C ALA A 193 -2.39 -10.99 11.32
N TYR A 194 -2.75 -10.86 12.60
CA TYR A 194 -4.03 -10.30 13.01
C TYR A 194 -4.20 -8.84 12.58
N LEU A 195 -3.19 -7.99 12.80
CA LEU A 195 -3.23 -6.58 12.43
C LEU A 195 -3.33 -6.39 10.91
N VAL A 196 -2.55 -7.13 10.15
CA VAL A 196 -2.58 -7.10 8.68
C VAL A 196 -3.97 -7.47 8.18
N LYS A 197 -4.56 -8.55 8.67
CA LYS A 197 -5.88 -9.01 8.25
C LYS A 197 -7.00 -8.00 8.56
N ASN A 198 -6.93 -7.30 9.69
CA ASN A 198 -8.04 -6.50 10.18
C ASN A 198 -7.91 -5.00 9.88
N TYR A 199 -6.69 -4.45 9.84
CA TYR A 199 -6.48 -2.99 9.77
C TYR A 199 -5.75 -2.51 8.51
N PHE A 200 -5.01 -3.37 7.79
CA PHE A 200 -4.33 -2.97 6.56
C PHE A 200 -5.29 -3.07 5.38
N LYS A 201 -6.02 -2.00 5.14
CA LYS A 201 -7.08 -1.91 4.13
C LYS A 201 -6.96 -0.60 3.34
N PRO A 202 -7.43 -0.55 2.09
CA PRO A 202 -7.55 0.73 1.39
C PRO A 202 -8.59 1.61 2.07
N LYS A 203 -8.38 2.93 2.07
CA LYS A 203 -9.25 3.89 2.79
C LYS A 203 -10.73 3.77 2.43
N CYS A 204 -11.06 3.38 1.22
CA CYS A 204 -12.45 3.19 0.81
C CYS A 204 -13.16 2.07 1.59
N GLU A 205 -12.42 1.01 2.00
CA GLU A 205 -12.96 -0.05 2.85
C GLU A 205 -13.14 0.41 4.30
N VAL A 206 -12.29 1.34 4.76
CA VAL A 206 -12.40 1.94 6.10
C VAL A 206 -13.60 2.90 6.17
N TYR A 207 -13.78 3.71 5.12
CA TYR A 207 -14.86 4.73 5.09
C TYR A 207 -16.21 4.19 4.63
N GLY A 208 -16.23 3.01 3.96
CA GLY A 208 -17.44 2.46 3.35
C GLY A 208 -17.83 3.15 2.03
N TYR A 209 -17.01 4.08 1.53
CA TYR A 209 -17.21 4.74 0.23
C TYR A 209 -15.89 5.13 -0.42
N CYS A 210 -15.89 5.24 -1.77
CA CYS A 210 -14.73 5.70 -2.52
C CYS A 210 -14.62 7.23 -2.50
N THR A 211 -13.45 7.76 -2.14
CA THR A 211 -13.14 9.20 -2.11
C THR A 211 -12.59 9.72 -3.44
N GLU A 212 -12.25 8.82 -4.37
CA GLU A 212 -11.64 9.18 -5.65
C GLU A 212 -12.68 9.73 -6.64
N LYS A 213 -12.25 10.63 -7.54
CA LYS A 213 -13.11 11.18 -8.59
C LYS A 213 -13.73 10.08 -9.49
N PHE A 214 -12.97 9.02 -9.77
CA PHE A 214 -13.43 7.85 -10.52
C PHE A 214 -13.18 6.60 -9.67
N THR A 215 -14.23 5.85 -9.35
CA THR A 215 -14.13 4.59 -8.62
C THR A 215 -13.55 3.49 -9.50
N CYS A 216 -12.84 2.54 -8.88
CA CYS A 216 -12.39 1.31 -9.54
C CYS A 216 -13.44 0.18 -9.50
N GLY A 217 -14.63 0.43 -8.96
CA GLY A 217 -15.71 -0.54 -8.80
C GLY A 217 -15.69 -1.33 -7.48
N ARG A 218 -14.62 -1.25 -6.69
CA ARG A 218 -14.53 -1.99 -5.40
C ARG A 218 -15.61 -1.54 -4.42
N ILE A 219 -15.78 -0.23 -4.24
CA ILE A 219 -16.80 0.39 -3.40
C ILE A 219 -17.35 1.61 -4.13
N PRO A 220 -18.67 1.87 -4.07
CA PRO A 220 -19.27 3.04 -4.71
C PRO A 220 -18.70 4.34 -4.14
N ARG A 221 -18.82 5.41 -4.91
CA ARG A 221 -18.52 6.76 -4.41
C ARG A 221 -19.51 7.15 -3.34
N LYS A 222 -19.08 8.06 -2.47
CA LYS A 222 -20.02 8.78 -1.58
C LYS A 222 -21.02 9.49 -2.46
N LYS A 223 -22.30 9.24 -2.25
CA LYS A 223 -23.37 9.96 -2.96
C LYS A 223 -23.39 11.41 -2.49
N ASP A 224 -23.64 12.31 -3.43
CA ASP A 224 -23.93 13.71 -3.08
C ASP A 224 -25.25 13.75 -2.28
N PRO A 225 -25.31 14.46 -1.16
CA PRO A 225 -26.55 14.61 -0.37
C PRO A 225 -27.74 15.09 -1.22
N ALA A 226 -27.51 15.95 -2.21
CA ALA A 226 -28.53 16.39 -3.16
C ALA A 226 -29.04 15.24 -4.05
N GLN A 227 -28.13 14.36 -4.51
CA GLN A 227 -28.49 13.16 -5.29
C GLN A 227 -29.25 12.14 -4.44
N GLU A 228 -28.82 11.92 -3.18
CA GLU A 228 -29.54 11.03 -2.25
C GLU A 228 -30.96 11.51 -1.97
N LYS A 229 -31.15 12.82 -1.82
CA LYS A 229 -32.48 13.40 -1.63
C LYS A 229 -33.35 13.20 -2.85
N GLN A 230 -32.80 13.46 -4.04
CA GLN A 230 -33.51 13.30 -5.31
C GLN A 230 -33.87 11.82 -5.58
N GLU A 231 -32.96 10.87 -5.30
CA GLU A 231 -33.26 9.44 -5.40
C GLU A 231 -34.35 9.01 -4.42
N LYS A 232 -34.32 9.46 -3.16
CA LYS A 232 -35.37 9.17 -2.17
C LYS A 232 -36.74 9.73 -2.60
N GLU A 233 -36.78 10.94 -3.17
CA GLU A 233 -37.98 11.54 -3.73
C GLU A 233 -38.52 10.75 -4.92
N VAL A 234 -37.65 10.26 -5.80
CA VAL A 234 -38.04 9.41 -6.93
C VAL A 234 -38.56 8.07 -6.44
N ILE A 235 -37.85 7.41 -5.51
CA ILE A 235 -38.28 6.13 -4.92
C ILE A 235 -39.66 6.29 -4.24
N ALA A 236 -39.85 7.33 -3.45
CA ALA A 236 -41.12 7.59 -2.77
C ALA A 236 -42.30 7.82 -3.75
N LYS A 237 -42.01 8.35 -4.95
CA LYS A 237 -43.01 8.50 -6.01
C LYS A 237 -43.30 7.19 -6.76
N VAL A 238 -42.33 6.31 -6.88
CA VAL A 238 -42.44 5.05 -7.63
C VAL A 238 -42.98 3.89 -6.75
N GLU A 239 -42.67 3.85 -5.47
CA GLU A 239 -43.15 2.81 -4.53
C GLU A 239 -44.67 2.61 -4.54
N PRO A 240 -45.51 3.68 -4.54
CA PRO A 240 -46.93 3.51 -4.63
C PRO A 240 -47.39 2.89 -5.95
N VAL A 241 -46.69 3.22 -7.05
CA VAL A 241 -46.99 2.71 -8.41
C VAL A 241 -46.56 1.24 -8.56
N ALA A 242 -45.41 0.86 -7.96
CA ALA A 242 -44.91 -0.51 -7.96
C ALA A 242 -45.82 -1.50 -7.21
N LYS A 243 -46.66 -1.01 -6.30
CA LYS A 243 -47.65 -1.81 -5.56
C LYS A 243 -48.97 -1.97 -6.28
N LEU A 244 -49.17 -1.33 -7.44
CA LEU A 244 -50.37 -1.49 -8.22
C LEU A 244 -50.41 -2.90 -8.89
N PRO A 245 -51.58 -3.57 -8.88
CA PRO A 245 -51.75 -4.84 -9.56
C PRO A 245 -51.40 -4.72 -11.04
N GLY A 246 -50.56 -5.61 -11.59
CA GLY A 246 -50.15 -5.62 -12.99
C GLY A 246 -48.92 -4.80 -13.35
N PHE A 247 -48.36 -3.95 -12.44
CA PHE A 247 -47.20 -3.11 -12.75
C PHE A 247 -45.94 -3.97 -13.06
N MET A 248 -45.69 -5.02 -12.29
CA MET A 248 -44.55 -5.94 -12.54
C MET A 248 -44.70 -6.73 -13.84
N GLU A 249 -45.93 -7.04 -14.24
CA GLU A 249 -46.21 -7.71 -15.52
C GLU A 249 -46.00 -6.81 -16.72
N SER A 250 -46.39 -5.54 -16.62
CA SER A 250 -46.13 -4.48 -17.61
C SER A 250 -44.63 -4.18 -17.77
N LEU A 251 -43.89 -4.16 -16.68
CA LEU A 251 -42.42 -3.97 -16.68
C LEU A 251 -41.70 -5.14 -17.35
N ARG A 252 -42.13 -6.37 -17.08
CA ARG A 252 -41.59 -7.60 -17.76
C ARG A 252 -41.84 -7.58 -19.26
N LYS A 253 -43.01 -7.16 -19.69
CA LYS A 253 -43.35 -7.00 -21.11
C LYS A 253 -42.50 -5.94 -21.80
N LEU A 254 -42.25 -4.80 -21.10
CA LEU A 254 -41.42 -3.72 -21.61
C LEU A 254 -39.94 -4.16 -21.74
N VAL A 255 -39.39 -4.82 -20.74
CA VAL A 255 -38.02 -5.34 -20.78
C VAL A 255 -37.86 -6.40 -21.86
N HIS A 256 -38.86 -7.27 -22.05
CA HIS A 256 -38.82 -8.27 -23.09
C HIS A 256 -38.83 -7.66 -24.50
N SER A 257 -39.57 -6.55 -24.71
CA SER A 257 -39.64 -5.84 -26.01
C SER A 257 -38.34 -5.05 -26.34
N TYR A 258 -37.47 -4.81 -25.37
CA TYR A 258 -36.16 -4.16 -25.61
C TYR A 258 -35.01 -5.17 -25.80
N LEU A 259 -35.25 -6.47 -25.53
CA LEU A 259 -34.25 -7.53 -25.64
C LEU A 259 -34.50 -8.47 -26.86
N THR A 260 -35.59 -8.26 -27.60
CA THR A 260 -35.91 -8.85 -28.91
C THR A 260 -35.86 -7.81 -30.01
#